data_2065e50e2cb9c45626600b09940e69ef
#
_entry.id   2065e50e2cb9c45626600b09940e69ef
#
_cell.length_a   1.000
_cell.length_b   1.000
_cell.length_c   1.000
_cell.angle_alpha   90.00
_cell.angle_beta   90.00
_cell.angle_gamma   90.00
#
_symmetry.space_group_name_H-M   'P 1'
#
loop_
_entity.id
_entity.type
_entity.pdbx_description
1 polymer ?
#
loop_
_entity_poly.entity_id
_entity_poly.type
_entity_poly.pdbx_seq_one_letter_code
_entity_poly.pdbx_strand_id
1 'polypeptide(L)'
;MYKILHFSGGVYKFDLLKEHVEDVGGLLIQERYFHKSRGSYFLSEEIQVIFIVPPNEVSSIELLAKEIKGEICEVEMEEPLKSNLISSLNIYNILCKAGGWITPDFIRMSKLYHSDNTYTSIRDNPYINRNSGPIDDNQHPDNLEQCLNLMLSLKVIEKKKKNDKIEYRIR
;
A
#
# COMPACT_ATOMS: atom_id res chain seq x y z
N MET A 1 12.38 3.01 -0.88
CA MET A 1 11.20 3.39 -1.68
C MET A 1 10.47 2.11 -2.07
N TYR A 2 9.15 2.02 -1.87
CA TYR A 2 8.36 0.83 -2.21
C TYR A 2 8.54 0.42 -3.67
N LYS A 3 8.43 -0.88 -3.94
CA LYS A 3 8.52 -1.48 -5.27
C LYS A 3 7.14 -1.95 -5.73
N ILE A 4 6.86 -1.77 -7.00
CA ILE A 4 5.67 -2.30 -7.64
C ILE A 4 6.09 -3.54 -8.41
N LEU A 5 5.46 -4.66 -8.08
CA LEU A 5 5.79 -5.96 -8.65
C LEU A 5 4.57 -6.55 -9.36
N HIS A 6 4.83 -7.25 -10.45
CA HIS A 6 3.86 -8.06 -11.18
C HIS A 6 4.23 -9.53 -11.01
N PHE A 7 3.29 -10.30 -10.48
CA PHE A 7 3.36 -11.75 -10.40
C PHE A 7 2.54 -12.38 -11.52
N SER A 8 3.07 -13.44 -12.12
CA SER A 8 2.36 -14.30 -13.06
C SER A 8 2.64 -15.76 -12.72
N GLY A 9 1.60 -16.55 -12.53
CA GLY A 9 1.76 -17.96 -12.15
C GLY A 9 0.47 -18.72 -12.07
N GLY A 10 0.55 -19.97 -11.56
CA GLY A 10 -0.62 -20.78 -11.28
C GLY A 10 -1.36 -20.32 -10.03
N VAL A 11 -2.66 -20.64 -9.96
CA VAL A 11 -3.51 -20.31 -8.79
C VAL A 11 -3.11 -21.13 -7.55
N TYR A 12 -2.46 -22.28 -7.77
CA TYR A 12 -2.08 -23.19 -6.68
C TYR A 12 -1.10 -22.54 -5.71
N LYS A 13 -1.46 -22.51 -4.42
CA LYS A 13 -0.71 -21.84 -3.34
C LYS A 13 -0.52 -20.33 -3.48
N PHE A 14 -1.24 -19.67 -4.38
CA PHE A 14 -1.18 -18.21 -4.51
C PHE A 14 -1.58 -17.51 -3.20
N ASP A 15 -2.51 -18.07 -2.44
CA ASP A 15 -2.93 -17.50 -1.15
C ASP A 15 -1.75 -17.31 -0.18
N LEU A 16 -0.72 -18.17 -0.23
CA LEU A 16 0.49 -18.01 0.58
C LEU A 16 1.28 -16.76 0.20
N LEU A 17 1.36 -16.46 -1.11
CA LEU A 17 2.01 -15.25 -1.58
C LEU A 17 1.22 -14.00 -1.18
N LYS A 18 -0.09 -14.07 -1.28
CA LYS A 18 -1.00 -12.99 -0.87
C LYS A 18 -0.85 -12.68 0.62
N GLU A 19 -0.94 -13.68 1.47
CA GLU A 19 -0.78 -13.55 2.92
C GLU A 19 0.60 -12.97 3.26
N HIS A 20 1.67 -13.48 2.63
CA HIS A 20 3.01 -12.96 2.86
C HIS A 20 3.16 -11.48 2.45
N VAL A 21 2.59 -11.08 1.30
CA VAL A 21 2.59 -9.68 0.86
C VAL A 21 1.88 -8.77 1.87
N GLU A 22 0.74 -9.21 2.41
CA GLU A 22 -0.02 -8.47 3.43
C GLU A 22 0.77 -8.39 4.75
N ASP A 23 1.37 -9.48 5.19
CA ASP A 23 2.14 -9.56 6.44
C ASP A 23 3.37 -8.63 6.46
N VAL A 24 4.04 -8.48 5.31
CA VAL A 24 5.19 -7.57 5.19
C VAL A 24 4.79 -6.09 4.96
N GLY A 25 3.50 -5.79 5.04
CA GLY A 25 2.99 -4.43 4.85
C GLY A 25 2.90 -3.99 3.40
N GLY A 26 2.83 -4.93 2.48
CA GLY A 26 2.51 -4.70 1.08
C GLY A 26 1.00 -4.56 0.85
N LEU A 27 0.62 -4.30 -0.38
CA LEU A 27 -0.77 -4.18 -0.79
C LEU A 27 -0.97 -4.78 -2.18
N LEU A 28 -1.98 -5.64 -2.32
CA LEU A 28 -2.45 -6.09 -3.62
C LEU A 28 -3.28 -4.99 -4.27
N ILE A 29 -2.91 -4.62 -5.51
CA ILE A 29 -3.61 -3.58 -6.28
C ILE A 29 -4.63 -4.21 -7.22
N GLN A 30 -4.25 -5.29 -7.89
CA GLN A 30 -5.05 -5.90 -8.93
C GLN A 30 -4.79 -7.40 -9.00
N GLU A 31 -5.87 -8.18 -9.09
CA GLU A 31 -5.85 -9.61 -9.36
C GLU A 31 -6.62 -9.87 -10.65
N ARG A 32 -6.06 -10.67 -11.55
CA ARG A 32 -6.70 -11.13 -12.78
C ARG A 32 -6.53 -12.62 -12.93
N TYR A 33 -7.61 -13.33 -13.14
CA TYR A 33 -7.64 -14.77 -13.35
C TYR A 33 -7.83 -15.09 -14.84
N PHE A 34 -7.07 -16.03 -15.33
CA PHE A 34 -7.11 -16.48 -16.71
C PHE A 34 -7.28 -18.00 -16.77
N HIS A 35 -8.18 -18.44 -17.64
CA HIS A 35 -8.32 -19.84 -17.95
C HIS A 35 -7.59 -20.11 -19.27
N LYS A 36 -6.49 -20.85 -19.23
CA LYS A 36 -5.79 -21.30 -20.44
C LYS A 36 -6.21 -22.73 -20.78
N SER A 37 -6.80 -22.91 -21.95
CA SER A 37 -7.07 -24.23 -22.52
C SER A 37 -5.84 -24.68 -23.31
N ARG A 38 -5.20 -25.77 -22.86
CA ARG A 38 -4.18 -26.48 -23.64
C ARG A 38 -4.78 -27.78 -24.19
N GLY A 39 -5.33 -27.71 -25.41
CA GLY A 39 -6.00 -28.83 -26.04
C GLY A 39 -7.34 -29.20 -25.41
N SER A 40 -7.93 -30.33 -25.80
CA SER A 40 -9.31 -30.68 -25.45
C SER A 40 -9.51 -31.11 -23.99
N TYR A 41 -8.45 -31.26 -23.18
CA TYR A 41 -8.53 -31.89 -21.86
C TYR A 41 -7.78 -31.20 -20.73
N PHE A 42 -7.10 -30.07 -20.96
CA PHE A 42 -6.35 -29.37 -19.92
C PHE A 42 -6.79 -27.92 -19.81
N LEU A 43 -7.45 -27.59 -18.68
CA LEU A 43 -7.68 -26.23 -18.24
C LEU A 43 -6.63 -25.91 -17.18
N SER A 44 -5.71 -24.99 -17.46
CA SER A 44 -4.86 -24.41 -16.43
C SER A 44 -5.39 -23.06 -16.04
N GLU A 45 -5.54 -22.83 -14.75
CA GLU A 45 -5.85 -21.52 -14.21
C GLU A 45 -4.54 -20.79 -13.92
N GLU A 46 -4.41 -19.60 -14.48
CA GLU A 46 -3.29 -18.69 -14.23
C GLU A 46 -3.80 -17.42 -13.57
N ILE A 47 -2.99 -16.86 -12.71
CA ILE A 47 -3.27 -15.58 -12.05
C ILE A 47 -2.16 -14.57 -12.38
N GLN A 48 -2.57 -13.34 -12.63
CA GLN A 48 -1.69 -12.18 -12.71
C GLN A 48 -2.07 -11.18 -11.62
N VAL A 49 -1.07 -10.73 -10.88
CA VAL A 49 -1.29 -9.84 -9.74
C VAL A 49 -0.28 -8.71 -9.76
N ILE A 50 -0.76 -7.50 -9.51
CA ILE A 50 0.08 -6.34 -9.25
C ILE A 50 -0.01 -6.02 -7.76
N PHE A 51 1.15 -5.89 -7.12
CA PHE A 51 1.23 -5.52 -5.72
C PHE A 51 2.40 -4.58 -5.43
N ILE A 52 2.29 -3.84 -4.34
CA ILE A 52 3.33 -2.95 -3.83
C ILE A 52 3.92 -3.56 -2.58
N VAL A 53 5.23 -3.54 -2.46
CA VAL A 53 5.94 -4.09 -1.30
C VAL A 53 7.09 -3.20 -0.84
N PRO A 54 7.49 -3.29 0.44
CA PRO A 54 8.72 -2.67 0.92
C PRO A 54 9.94 -3.21 0.15
N PRO A 55 10.96 -2.38 -0.13
CA PRO A 55 12.10 -2.79 -0.95
C PRO A 55 12.95 -3.91 -0.31
N ASN A 56 13.00 -3.98 1.01
CA ASN A 56 13.70 -5.02 1.77
C ASN A 56 13.03 -6.39 1.68
N GLU A 57 11.76 -6.45 1.27
CA GLU A 57 10.97 -7.69 1.20
C GLU A 57 10.88 -8.27 -0.22
N VAL A 58 11.41 -7.59 -1.23
CA VAL A 58 11.37 -8.07 -2.62
C VAL A 58 11.98 -9.47 -2.75
N SER A 59 13.14 -9.69 -2.13
CA SER A 59 13.83 -11.00 -2.22
C SER A 59 13.04 -12.14 -1.57
N SER A 60 12.36 -11.91 -0.45
CA SER A 60 11.53 -12.92 0.21
C SER A 60 10.33 -13.31 -0.65
N ILE A 61 9.73 -12.31 -1.29
CA ILE A 61 8.59 -12.49 -2.19
C ILE A 61 9.00 -13.21 -3.48
N GLU A 62 10.17 -12.88 -4.05
CA GLU A 62 10.70 -13.60 -5.22
C GLU A 62 10.99 -15.08 -4.93
N LEU A 63 11.51 -15.37 -3.73
CA LEU A 63 11.75 -16.76 -3.31
C LEU A 63 10.43 -17.53 -3.20
N LEU A 64 9.43 -16.95 -2.53
CA LEU A 64 8.13 -17.57 -2.38
C LEU A 64 7.42 -17.76 -3.73
N ALA A 65 7.52 -16.78 -4.63
CA ALA A 65 6.97 -16.88 -5.97
C ALA A 65 7.59 -18.05 -6.76
N LYS A 66 8.92 -18.25 -6.65
CA LYS A 66 9.60 -19.40 -7.28
C LYS A 66 9.14 -20.72 -6.70
N GLU A 67 8.91 -20.81 -5.36
CA GLU A 67 8.39 -22.01 -4.73
C GLU A 67 7.01 -22.43 -5.27
N ILE A 68 6.15 -21.45 -5.54
CA ILE A 68 4.82 -21.67 -6.12
C ILE A 68 4.83 -21.72 -7.65
N LYS A 69 6.01 -21.78 -8.27
CA LYS A 69 6.23 -21.84 -9.73
C LYS A 69 5.65 -20.64 -10.49
N GLY A 70 5.72 -19.47 -9.89
CA GLY A 70 5.38 -18.20 -10.52
C GLY A 70 6.63 -17.38 -10.86
N GLU A 71 6.41 -16.32 -11.62
CA GLU A 71 7.41 -15.35 -12.02
C GLU A 71 7.06 -13.97 -11.47
N ILE A 72 8.07 -13.23 -11.04
CA ILE A 72 7.94 -11.84 -10.61
C ILE A 72 8.81 -10.95 -11.48
N CYS A 73 8.26 -9.80 -11.86
CA CYS A 73 9.02 -8.72 -12.46
C CYS A 73 8.66 -7.38 -11.81
N GLU A 74 9.63 -6.48 -11.73
CA GLU A 74 9.37 -5.10 -11.32
C GLU A 74 8.61 -4.37 -12.43
N VAL A 75 7.55 -3.65 -12.06
CA VAL A 75 6.76 -2.85 -12.99
C VAL A 75 7.32 -1.43 -13.00
N GLU A 76 7.81 -1.01 -14.16
CA GLU A 76 8.12 0.40 -14.39
C GLU A 76 6.81 1.16 -14.59
N MET A 77 6.62 2.18 -13.80
CA MET A 77 5.42 3.02 -13.84
C MET A 77 5.83 4.48 -13.90
N GLU A 78 5.12 5.21 -14.76
CA GLU A 78 5.37 6.64 -14.91
C GLU A 78 5.01 7.43 -13.65
N GLU A 79 5.82 8.47 -13.38
CA GLU A 79 5.43 9.52 -12.45
C GLU A 79 4.37 10.41 -13.13
N PRO A 80 3.29 10.85 -12.46
CA PRO A 80 3.04 10.84 -11.01
C PRO A 80 2.26 9.62 -10.49
N LEU A 81 1.90 8.67 -11.34
CA LEU A 81 1.06 7.52 -10.95
C LEU A 81 1.74 6.68 -9.86
N LYS A 82 3.05 6.43 -10.01
CA LYS A 82 3.85 5.71 -9.01
C LYS A 82 3.84 6.42 -7.66
N SER A 83 4.03 7.74 -7.66
CA SER A 83 4.01 8.56 -6.45
C SER A 83 2.65 8.51 -5.74
N ASN A 84 1.56 8.58 -6.52
CA ASN A 84 0.19 8.49 -6.00
C ASN A 84 -0.10 7.14 -5.35
N LEU A 85 0.34 6.04 -5.96
CA LEU A 85 0.17 4.69 -5.40
C LEU A 85 0.95 4.53 -4.10
N ILE A 86 2.21 4.96 -4.07
CA ILE A 86 3.05 4.91 -2.86
C ILE A 86 2.44 5.76 -1.74
N SER A 87 1.95 6.96 -2.06
CA SER A 87 1.27 7.83 -1.11
C SER A 87 -0.01 7.18 -0.57
N SER A 88 -0.80 6.53 -1.42
CA SER A 88 -2.01 5.80 -1.01
C SER A 88 -1.68 4.64 -0.09
N LEU A 89 -0.61 3.87 -0.37
CA LEU A 89 -0.16 2.80 0.51
C LEU A 89 0.27 3.32 1.88
N ASN A 90 1.02 4.43 1.93
CA ASN A 90 1.42 5.04 3.20
C ASN A 90 0.19 5.47 4.02
N ILE A 91 -0.82 6.06 3.37
CA ILE A 91 -2.08 6.43 4.03
C ILE A 91 -2.79 5.18 4.54
N TYR A 92 -2.87 4.12 3.73
CA TYR A 92 -3.47 2.85 4.11
C TYR A 92 -2.81 2.28 5.38
N ASN A 93 -1.48 2.23 5.41
CA ASN A 93 -0.73 1.75 6.57
C ASN A 93 -0.95 2.60 7.83
N ILE A 94 -1.08 3.93 7.70
CA ILE A 94 -1.41 4.82 8.81
C ILE A 94 -2.81 4.50 9.34
N LEU A 95 -3.79 4.31 8.46
CA LEU A 95 -5.16 3.97 8.82
C LEU A 95 -5.26 2.60 9.49
N CYS A 96 -4.54 1.59 8.98
CA CYS A 96 -4.46 0.25 9.59
C CYS A 96 -3.90 0.33 11.02
N LYS A 97 -2.79 1.05 11.22
CA LYS A 97 -2.15 1.20 12.53
C LYS A 97 -3.02 1.96 13.52
N ALA A 98 -3.79 2.93 13.04
CA ALA A 98 -4.70 3.69 13.89
C ALA A 98 -5.90 2.86 14.39
N GLY A 99 -6.32 1.86 13.61
CA GLY A 99 -7.40 0.92 13.97
C GLY A 99 -8.78 1.57 14.20
N GLY A 100 -8.96 2.84 13.79
CA GLY A 100 -10.17 3.58 14.04
C GLY A 100 -10.36 4.78 13.12
N TRP A 101 -11.27 5.67 13.50
CA TRP A 101 -11.56 6.90 12.76
C TRP A 101 -10.48 7.95 13.04
N ILE A 102 -9.84 8.46 11.98
CA ILE A 102 -8.82 9.50 12.06
C ILE A 102 -9.09 10.66 11.10
N THR A 103 -8.61 11.85 11.46
CA THR A 103 -8.75 13.06 10.65
C THR A 103 -7.64 13.17 9.60
N PRO A 104 -7.85 13.95 8.50
CA PRO A 104 -6.80 14.25 7.54
C PRO A 104 -5.55 14.86 8.19
N ASP A 105 -5.73 15.71 9.20
CA ASP A 105 -4.62 16.35 9.90
C ASP A 105 -3.74 15.33 10.62
N PHE A 106 -4.35 14.31 11.23
CA PHE A 106 -3.58 13.20 11.82
C PHE A 106 -2.77 12.44 10.75
N ILE A 107 -3.35 12.21 9.57
CA ILE A 107 -2.66 11.54 8.46
C ILE A 107 -1.46 12.38 8.00
N ARG A 108 -1.62 13.72 7.85
CA ARG A 108 -0.54 14.63 7.48
C ARG A 108 0.60 14.59 8.49
N MET A 109 0.28 14.71 9.76
CA MET A 109 1.26 14.63 10.84
C MET A 109 2.03 13.30 10.82
N SER A 110 1.33 12.19 10.66
CA SER A 110 1.93 10.85 10.63
C SER A 110 2.85 10.65 9.42
N LYS A 111 2.54 11.25 8.25
CA LYS A 111 3.43 11.22 7.08
C LYS A 111 4.76 11.92 7.35
N LEU A 112 4.76 13.05 8.02
CA LEU A 112 5.98 13.81 8.36
C LEU A 112 6.92 12.99 9.24
N TYR A 113 6.41 12.23 10.19
CA TYR A 113 7.22 11.39 11.08
C TYR A 113 7.76 10.11 10.42
N HIS A 114 7.21 9.68 9.28
CA HIS A 114 7.67 8.48 8.57
C HIS A 114 8.73 8.77 7.48
N SER A 115 8.97 10.04 7.14
CA SER A 115 10.02 10.42 6.17
C SER A 115 11.43 10.33 6.77
N ASP A 116 11.56 10.42 8.09
CA ASP A 116 12.83 10.26 8.79
C ASP A 116 12.97 8.83 9.31
N ASN A 117 13.88 8.09 8.68
CA ASN A 117 14.21 6.68 8.86
C ASN A 117 14.64 6.30 10.30
N THR A 118 13.78 6.47 11.31
CA THR A 118 14.02 5.93 12.66
C THR A 118 12.75 5.32 13.22
N TYR A 119 12.73 3.98 13.25
CA TYR A 119 11.77 3.17 14.00
C TYR A 119 11.90 3.45 15.50
N THR A 120 11.29 4.51 15.97
CA THR A 120 11.02 4.70 17.39
C THR A 120 9.53 4.60 17.61
N SER A 121 9.14 3.64 18.44
CA SER A 121 7.74 3.38 18.79
C SER A 121 7.08 4.66 19.33
N ILE A 122 5.94 5.02 18.74
CA ILE A 122 5.16 6.23 19.02
C ILE A 122 4.69 6.32 20.49
N ARG A 123 4.93 5.28 21.31
CA ARG A 123 4.44 5.22 22.71
C ARG A 123 5.28 5.96 23.75
N ASP A 124 6.54 6.35 23.45
CA ASP A 124 7.48 6.79 24.49
C ASP A 124 8.17 8.12 24.23
N ASN A 125 7.59 9.08 23.51
CA ASN A 125 8.25 10.39 23.34
C ASN A 125 7.46 11.54 24.00
N PRO A 126 7.80 11.93 25.27
CA PRO A 126 7.16 13.03 26.00
C PRO A 126 7.66 14.43 25.60
N TYR A 127 8.56 14.56 24.63
CA TYR A 127 9.16 15.85 24.25
C TYR A 127 8.76 16.29 22.85
N ILE A 128 7.52 16.77 22.68
CA ILE A 128 7.17 17.60 21.51
C ILE A 128 7.69 19.00 21.78
N ASN A 129 8.88 19.28 21.26
CA ASN A 129 9.46 20.63 21.33
C ASN A 129 8.71 21.55 20.34
N ARG A 130 7.97 22.54 20.87
CA ARG A 130 7.07 23.46 20.15
C ARG A 130 7.79 24.55 19.34
N ASN A 131 9.05 24.37 18.92
CA ASN A 131 9.84 25.36 18.23
C ASN A 131 10.31 24.90 16.85
N SER A 132 9.42 24.33 16.03
CA SER A 132 9.65 24.27 14.58
C SER A 132 9.01 25.50 13.95
N GLY A 133 9.87 26.36 13.35
CA GLY A 133 9.45 27.55 12.59
C GLY A 133 8.51 27.21 11.43
N PRO A 134 7.95 28.22 10.72
CA PRO A 134 6.97 28.00 9.68
C PRO A 134 7.55 27.07 8.61
N ILE A 135 6.92 25.92 8.43
CA ILE A 135 7.21 24.97 7.36
C ILE A 135 6.81 25.69 6.05
N ASP A 136 7.76 25.78 5.14
CA ASP A 136 7.58 26.38 3.83
C ASP A 136 6.54 25.57 3.04
N ASP A 137 5.32 26.10 2.95
CA ASP A 137 4.10 25.48 2.40
C ASP A 137 4.14 25.28 0.87
N ASN A 138 5.30 25.55 0.21
CA ASN A 138 5.43 25.63 -1.24
C ASN A 138 6.02 24.38 -1.93
N GLN A 139 6.25 23.28 -1.21
CA GLN A 139 6.80 22.07 -1.81
C GLN A 139 5.76 20.94 -1.88
N HIS A 140 5.17 20.80 -3.04
CA HIS A 140 4.19 19.84 -3.55
C HIS A 140 2.73 20.08 -3.13
N PRO A 141 1.80 20.21 -4.11
CA PRO A 141 0.38 20.21 -3.81
C PRO A 141 0.06 18.95 -3.02
N ASP A 142 -0.59 19.15 -1.88
CA ASP A 142 -0.93 18.06 -0.94
C ASP A 142 -1.79 17.01 -1.66
N ASN A 143 -1.14 15.95 -2.13
CA ASN A 143 -1.77 14.86 -2.87
C ASN A 143 -2.70 14.00 -1.99
N LEU A 144 -2.82 14.37 -0.69
CA LEU A 144 -3.59 13.62 0.28
C LEU A 144 -5.06 13.48 -0.13
N GLU A 145 -5.67 14.56 -0.59
CA GLU A 145 -7.09 14.55 -0.97
C GLU A 145 -7.35 13.66 -2.19
N GLN A 146 -6.44 13.71 -3.18
CA GLN A 146 -6.50 12.85 -4.36
C GLN A 146 -6.37 11.37 -3.98
N CYS A 147 -5.40 11.04 -3.11
CA CYS A 147 -5.21 9.69 -2.61
C CYS A 147 -6.43 9.19 -1.81
N LEU A 148 -6.99 10.01 -0.92
CA LEU A 148 -8.18 9.65 -0.14
C LEU A 148 -9.40 9.45 -1.04
N ASN A 149 -9.59 10.29 -2.06
CA ASN A 149 -10.68 10.13 -3.03
C ASN A 149 -10.52 8.85 -3.87
N LEU A 150 -9.29 8.53 -4.28
CA LEU A 150 -8.99 7.26 -4.95
C LEU A 150 -9.33 6.06 -4.06
N MET A 151 -8.88 6.05 -2.81
CA MET A 151 -9.14 4.97 -1.86
C MET A 151 -10.64 4.81 -1.52
N LEU A 152 -11.40 5.92 -1.49
CA LEU A 152 -12.85 5.89 -1.36
C LEU A 152 -13.52 5.27 -2.59
N SER A 153 -13.06 5.61 -3.81
CA SER A 153 -13.59 5.05 -5.05
C SER A 153 -13.33 3.55 -5.17
N LEU A 154 -12.19 3.09 -4.67
CA LEU A 154 -11.82 1.67 -4.57
C LEU A 154 -12.51 0.94 -3.41
N LYS A 155 -13.29 1.66 -2.60
CA LYS A 155 -13.98 1.13 -1.40
C LYS A 155 -13.06 0.49 -0.36
N VAL A 156 -11.81 0.90 -0.33
CA VAL A 156 -10.80 0.44 0.64
C VAL A 156 -10.99 1.15 1.97
N ILE A 157 -11.43 2.41 1.93
CA ILE A 157 -11.70 3.23 3.10
C ILE A 157 -13.13 3.75 3.08
N GLU A 158 -13.60 4.19 4.22
CA GLU A 158 -14.87 4.90 4.37
C GLU A 158 -14.66 6.24 5.08
N LYS A 159 -15.57 7.18 4.83
CA LYS A 159 -15.56 8.50 5.46
C LYS A 159 -16.85 8.77 6.20
N LYS A 160 -16.75 9.52 7.30
CA LYS A 160 -17.91 10.12 7.98
C LYS A 160 -17.64 11.58 8.32
N LYS A 161 -18.71 12.34 8.53
CA LYS A 161 -18.65 13.69 9.07
C LYS A 161 -19.13 13.67 10.53
N LYS A 162 -18.31 14.14 11.46
CA LYS A 162 -18.66 14.27 12.88
C LYS A 162 -18.18 15.63 13.38
N ASN A 163 -19.11 16.42 13.98
CA ASN A 163 -18.79 17.77 14.51
C ASN A 163 -18.02 18.65 13.50
N ASP A 164 -18.51 18.71 12.26
CA ASP A 164 -17.88 19.42 11.11
C ASP A 164 -16.49 18.94 10.69
N LYS A 165 -15.95 17.90 11.32
CA LYS A 165 -14.71 17.25 10.90
C LYS A 165 -15.00 16.00 10.08
N ILE A 166 -14.19 15.83 9.02
CA ILE A 166 -14.21 14.61 8.22
C ILE A 166 -13.22 13.63 8.85
N GLU A 167 -13.64 12.39 9.01
CA GLU A 167 -12.83 11.31 9.53
C GLU A 167 -12.85 10.14 8.54
N TYR A 168 -11.77 9.38 8.49
CA TYR A 168 -11.57 8.22 7.63
C TYR A 168 -11.16 7.00 8.44
N ARG A 169 -11.54 5.81 7.97
CA ARG A 169 -11.05 4.52 8.48
C ARG A 169 -11.00 3.47 7.37
N ILE A 170 -10.29 2.39 7.62
CA ILE A 170 -10.34 1.18 6.78
C ILE A 170 -11.76 0.56 6.87
N ARG A 171 -12.23 0.03 5.76
CA ARG A 171 -13.54 -0.59 5.66
C ARG A 171 -13.51 -2.03 6.17
#